data_09e3ee55a3b3ec016036f40f08aa6e12
#
_entry.id   09e3ee55a3b3ec016036f40f08aa6e12
#
_cell.length_a   1.000
_cell.length_b   1.000
_cell.length_c   1.000
_cell.angle_alpha   90.00
_cell.angle_beta   90.00
_cell.angle_gamma   90.00
#
_symmetry.space_group_name_H-M   'P 1'
#
loop_
_entity.id
_entity.type
_entity.pdbx_description
1 polymer ?
#
loop_
_entity_poly.entity_id
_entity_poly.type
_entity_poly.pdbx_seq_one_letter_code
_entity_poly.pdbx_strand_id
1 'polypeptide(L)'
;MANPAPFSRYEFMIAWRYLRARRAEGGVSVMTWISLIGIALGVMALIATLAVRSGFRAEFVDTILGANAHSTVYLPPSSITNELTDEVYTVAGTISDYPAAVDRIEALPGVLRADPVVRGQVMASVTDRSNVAEVYGLSAEDLAAIPRVANSETAEGDLARFDTGIAIGVGMARELGAGVGDVVQLISPQGAQTAFGTTPRIATYPVAYVFSAGRYDIDRTRIYMPLTEAQSFFNREGVVDEIKVFVSDPEASRQVQTIPPGNASISGTVRASTPSGSATKTWISSTTPSRLKKDCASSSGM
;
A
#
# COMPACT_ATOMS: atom_id res chain seq x y z
N MET A 1 -15.65 -50.91 47.42
CA MET A 1 -14.29 -51.00 46.82
C MET A 1 -14.12 -49.71 46.00
N ALA A 2 -13.25 -48.82 46.41
CA ALA A 2 -13.04 -47.56 45.72
C ALA A 2 -12.30 -47.83 44.39
N ASN A 3 -12.90 -47.42 43.29
CA ASN A 3 -12.29 -47.50 41.98
C ASN A 3 -11.10 -46.50 41.93
N PRO A 4 -9.86 -46.96 41.79
CA PRO A 4 -8.73 -46.03 41.78
C PRO A 4 -8.81 -45.12 40.58
N ALA A 5 -8.45 -43.84 40.77
CA ALA A 5 -8.45 -42.81 39.72
C ALA A 5 -7.54 -43.27 38.56
N PRO A 6 -7.97 -43.12 37.28
CA PRO A 6 -7.13 -43.46 36.15
C PRO A 6 -5.85 -42.60 36.17
N PHE A 7 -4.72 -43.22 35.75
CA PHE A 7 -3.36 -42.61 35.82
C PHE A 7 -2.75 -42.49 37.21
N SER A 8 -3.07 -43.43 38.15
CA SER A 8 -2.43 -43.46 39.44
C SER A 8 -0.93 -43.78 39.34
N ARG A 9 -0.14 -43.31 40.32
CA ARG A 9 1.34 -43.48 40.31
C ARG A 9 1.79 -44.94 40.22
N TYR A 10 1.00 -45.90 40.71
CA TYR A 10 1.34 -47.29 40.63
C TYR A 10 1.14 -47.86 39.22
N GLU A 11 0.15 -47.40 38.45
CA GLU A 11 -0.06 -47.82 37.08
C GLU A 11 1.10 -47.35 36.20
N PHE A 12 1.59 -46.12 36.44
CA PHE A 12 2.76 -45.60 35.77
C PHE A 12 4.02 -46.38 36.14
N MET A 13 4.18 -46.78 37.38
CA MET A 13 5.30 -47.59 37.85
C MET A 13 5.26 -49.01 37.27
N ILE A 14 4.10 -49.61 37.15
CA ILE A 14 3.90 -50.92 36.53
C ILE A 14 4.19 -50.86 35.02
N ALA A 15 3.65 -49.84 34.34
CA ALA A 15 3.90 -49.61 32.91
C ALA A 15 5.39 -49.41 32.63
N TRP A 16 6.08 -48.58 33.44
CA TRP A 16 7.52 -48.35 33.35
C TRP A 16 8.35 -49.63 33.60
N ARG A 17 7.95 -50.43 34.58
CA ARG A 17 8.62 -51.72 34.86
C ARG A 17 8.39 -52.72 33.74
N TYR A 18 7.23 -52.75 33.12
CA TYR A 18 6.92 -53.60 31.97
C TYR A 18 7.71 -53.21 30.73
N LEU A 19 7.80 -51.94 30.47
CA LEU A 19 8.61 -51.38 29.35
C LEU A 19 10.11 -51.70 29.54
N ARG A 20 10.58 -51.73 30.80
CA ARG A 20 12.01 -52.00 31.09
C ARG A 20 12.35 -53.47 31.24
N ALA A 21 11.38 -54.33 31.52
CA ALA A 21 11.62 -55.76 31.84
C ALA A 21 11.84 -56.66 30.59
N ARG A 22 11.48 -56.24 29.40
CA ARG A 22 11.64 -57.02 28.16
C ARG A 22 12.99 -56.82 27.49
N ARG A 23 14.08 -57.15 28.17
CA ARG A 23 15.41 -57.11 27.54
C ARG A 23 15.81 -58.42 26.81
N ALA A 24 14.94 -59.46 26.79
CA ALA A 24 15.31 -60.77 26.28
C ALA A 24 15.05 -60.97 24.77
N GLU A 25 14.28 -60.09 24.11
CA GLU A 25 14.00 -60.19 22.67
C GLU A 25 14.47 -58.94 21.94
N GLY A 26 15.77 -58.91 21.60
CA GLY A 26 16.43 -57.75 21.00
C GLY A 26 15.82 -57.25 19.68
N GLY A 27 15.09 -58.06 18.93
CA GLY A 27 14.48 -57.67 17.65
C GLY A 27 13.27 -56.74 17.78
N VAL A 28 12.40 -56.95 18.79
CA VAL A 28 11.22 -56.10 19.04
C VAL A 28 11.60 -54.70 19.53
N SER A 29 12.67 -54.61 20.32
CA SER A 29 13.18 -53.32 20.82
C SER A 29 13.71 -52.45 19.69
N VAL A 30 14.39 -52.98 18.70
CA VAL A 30 14.93 -52.23 17.56
C VAL A 30 13.78 -51.68 16.67
N MET A 31 12.77 -52.51 16.36
CA MET A 31 11.60 -52.04 15.60
C MET A 31 10.85 -50.93 16.31
N THR A 32 10.67 -51.03 17.63
CA THR A 32 10.01 -49.99 18.43
C THR A 32 10.79 -48.68 18.41
N TRP A 33 12.12 -48.72 18.51
CA TRP A 33 12.96 -47.54 18.43
C TRP A 33 12.95 -46.89 17.05
N ILE A 34 12.97 -47.68 15.98
CA ILE A 34 12.86 -47.17 14.60
C ILE A 34 11.51 -46.47 14.40
N SER A 35 10.42 -47.10 14.85
CA SER A 35 9.08 -46.52 14.77
C SER A 35 8.95 -45.24 15.59
N LEU A 36 9.49 -45.21 16.80
CA LEU A 36 9.49 -44.03 17.65
C LEU A 36 10.26 -42.87 17.02
N ILE A 37 11.47 -43.14 16.49
CA ILE A 37 12.29 -42.15 15.79
C ILE A 37 11.56 -41.67 14.53
N GLY A 38 10.94 -42.54 13.76
CA GLY A 38 10.18 -42.18 12.57
C GLY A 38 9.01 -41.26 12.87
N ILE A 39 8.23 -41.57 13.91
CA ILE A 39 7.13 -40.69 14.36
C ILE A 39 7.68 -39.33 14.88
N ALA A 40 8.72 -39.37 15.69
CA ALA A 40 9.33 -38.17 16.24
C ALA A 40 9.85 -37.23 15.12
N LEU A 41 10.53 -37.79 14.10
CA LEU A 41 10.99 -37.05 12.93
C LEU A 41 9.81 -36.50 12.11
N GLY A 42 8.74 -37.25 11.92
CA GLY A 42 7.54 -36.82 11.21
C GLY A 42 6.85 -35.66 11.91
N VAL A 43 6.69 -35.76 13.22
CA VAL A 43 6.09 -34.69 14.03
C VAL A 43 6.99 -33.45 14.04
N MET A 44 8.30 -33.62 14.20
CA MET A 44 9.27 -32.52 14.16
C MET A 44 9.24 -31.81 12.80
N ALA A 45 9.22 -32.56 11.69
CA ALA A 45 9.12 -31.93 10.36
C ALA A 45 7.80 -31.17 10.18
N LEU A 46 6.68 -31.69 10.67
CA LEU A 46 5.40 -31.00 10.64
C LEU A 46 5.43 -29.71 11.43
N ILE A 47 5.92 -29.74 12.67
CA ILE A 47 6.04 -28.54 13.52
C ILE A 47 6.97 -27.52 12.89
N ALA A 48 8.12 -27.93 12.36
CA ALA A 48 9.06 -27.03 11.70
C ALA A 48 8.42 -26.36 10.47
N THR A 49 7.69 -27.12 9.65
CA THR A 49 7.00 -26.58 8.48
C THR A 49 5.92 -25.57 8.86
N LEU A 50 5.13 -25.85 9.90
CA LEU A 50 4.11 -24.93 10.40
C LEU A 50 4.72 -23.67 11.02
N ALA A 51 5.82 -23.80 11.75
CA ALA A 51 6.54 -22.68 12.34
C ALA A 51 7.13 -21.74 11.27
N VAL A 52 7.79 -22.32 10.25
CA VAL A 52 8.32 -21.54 9.11
C VAL A 52 7.17 -20.84 8.36
N ARG A 53 6.08 -21.54 8.08
CA ARG A 53 4.90 -20.95 7.42
C ARG A 53 4.30 -19.80 8.22
N SER A 54 4.17 -19.96 9.53
CA SER A 54 3.61 -18.92 10.41
C SER A 54 4.53 -17.70 10.48
N GLY A 55 5.84 -17.91 10.67
CA GLY A 55 6.83 -16.83 10.70
C GLY A 55 6.92 -16.09 9.37
N PHE A 56 6.97 -16.83 8.26
CA PHE A 56 6.98 -16.22 6.93
C PHE A 56 5.73 -15.39 6.66
N ARG A 57 4.54 -15.88 7.03
CA ARG A 57 3.29 -15.13 6.86
C ARG A 57 3.31 -13.82 7.65
N ALA A 58 3.77 -13.83 8.89
CA ALA A 58 3.84 -12.63 9.73
C ALA A 58 4.80 -11.59 9.13
N GLU A 59 6.02 -11.99 8.78
CA GLU A 59 7.03 -11.11 8.17
C GLU A 59 6.60 -10.60 6.79
N PHE A 60 5.99 -11.47 5.97
CA PHE A 60 5.50 -11.10 4.65
C PHE A 60 4.37 -10.06 4.70
N VAL A 61 3.41 -10.23 5.62
CA VAL A 61 2.33 -9.28 5.83
C VAL A 61 2.89 -7.95 6.32
N ASP A 62 3.78 -7.94 7.30
CA ASP A 62 4.41 -6.73 7.81
C ASP A 62 5.23 -6.00 6.72
N THR A 63 5.98 -6.74 5.92
CA THR A 63 6.77 -6.16 4.82
C THR A 63 5.91 -5.56 3.72
N ILE A 64 4.78 -6.20 3.36
CA ILE A 64 3.91 -5.68 2.31
C ILE A 64 3.06 -4.52 2.80
N LEU A 65 2.48 -4.63 3.99
CA LEU A 65 1.55 -3.63 4.53
C LEU A 65 2.28 -2.48 5.24
N GLY A 66 3.49 -2.71 5.74
CA GLY A 66 4.22 -1.69 6.50
C GLY A 66 4.64 -0.45 5.71
N ALA A 67 4.66 -0.53 4.37
CA ALA A 67 4.99 0.58 3.48
C ALA A 67 3.84 1.01 2.56
N ASN A 68 2.71 0.31 2.61
CA ASN A 68 1.55 0.60 1.75
C ASN A 68 0.26 0.68 2.58
N ALA A 69 -0.68 1.50 2.11
CA ALA A 69 -2.02 1.56 2.67
C ALA A 69 -2.78 0.23 2.49
N HIS A 70 -3.67 -0.06 3.44
CA HIS A 70 -4.53 -1.25 3.40
C HIS A 70 -5.63 -1.14 2.34
N SER A 71 -6.07 0.08 2.04
CA SER A 71 -7.09 0.38 1.03
C SER A 71 -6.76 1.70 0.35
N THR A 72 -7.25 1.87 -0.89
CA THR A 72 -7.06 3.12 -1.63
C THR A 72 -8.39 3.51 -2.25
N VAL A 73 -8.80 4.76 -2.02
CA VAL A 73 -9.96 5.39 -2.62
C VAL A 73 -9.48 6.25 -3.78
N TYR A 74 -9.98 6.00 -4.98
CA TYR A 74 -9.66 6.79 -6.17
C TYR A 74 -10.87 6.89 -7.10
N LEU A 75 -10.90 7.94 -7.91
CA LEU A 75 -11.87 8.08 -8.98
C LEU A 75 -11.34 7.42 -10.26
N PRO A 76 -12.14 6.55 -10.90
CA PRO A 76 -11.71 5.98 -12.17
C PRO A 76 -11.55 7.08 -13.22
N PRO A 77 -10.59 6.92 -14.16
CA PRO A 77 -10.46 7.85 -15.27
C PRO A 77 -11.74 7.85 -16.10
N SER A 78 -12.16 9.02 -16.55
CA SER A 78 -13.30 9.21 -17.43
C SER A 78 -12.85 9.56 -18.84
N SER A 79 -13.54 9.05 -19.84
CA SER A 79 -13.33 9.45 -21.23
C SER A 79 -14.28 10.59 -21.59
N ILE A 80 -13.73 11.68 -22.09
CA ILE A 80 -14.49 12.82 -22.63
C ILE A 80 -14.27 12.83 -24.13
N THR A 81 -15.36 12.79 -24.89
CA THR A 81 -15.31 12.97 -26.35
C THR A 81 -15.43 14.45 -26.68
N ASN A 82 -14.50 14.97 -27.42
CA ASN A 82 -14.60 16.33 -27.95
C ASN A 82 -15.63 16.31 -29.10
N GLU A 83 -16.75 16.96 -28.90
CA GLU A 83 -17.87 17.00 -29.88
C GLU A 83 -17.48 17.67 -31.23
N LEU A 84 -16.36 18.42 -31.27
CA LEU A 84 -15.91 19.10 -32.48
C LEU A 84 -14.92 18.29 -33.32
N THR A 85 -14.09 17.44 -32.66
CA THR A 85 -13.03 16.68 -33.32
C THR A 85 -13.26 15.17 -33.29
N ASP A 86 -14.31 14.72 -32.60
CA ASP A 86 -14.62 13.29 -32.34
C ASP A 86 -13.45 12.52 -31.65
N GLU A 87 -12.51 13.27 -31.08
CA GLU A 87 -11.38 12.70 -30.35
C GLU A 87 -11.77 12.36 -28.92
N VAL A 88 -11.38 11.17 -28.46
CA VAL A 88 -11.62 10.69 -27.10
C VAL A 88 -10.41 10.98 -26.23
N TYR A 89 -10.57 11.84 -25.25
CA TYR A 89 -9.54 12.13 -24.23
C TYR A 89 -9.85 11.40 -22.94
N THR A 90 -8.85 10.73 -22.41
CA THR A 90 -8.95 10.12 -21.08
C THR A 90 -8.49 11.15 -20.04
N VAL A 91 -9.41 11.56 -19.16
CA VAL A 91 -9.11 12.45 -18.05
C VAL A 91 -8.95 11.61 -16.80
N ALA A 92 -7.83 11.81 -16.09
CA ALA A 92 -7.60 11.17 -14.81
C ALA A 92 -8.67 11.61 -13.79
N GLY A 93 -9.20 10.66 -13.06
CA GLY A 93 -10.13 10.99 -11.96
C GLY A 93 -9.35 11.67 -10.84
N THR A 94 -9.82 12.85 -10.40
CA THR A 94 -9.24 13.60 -9.28
C THR A 94 -10.32 13.92 -8.26
N ILE A 95 -9.95 13.97 -6.99
CA ILE A 95 -10.83 14.25 -5.85
C ILE A 95 -10.63 15.72 -5.48
N SER A 96 -11.63 16.58 -5.73
CA SER A 96 -11.54 18.03 -5.50
C SER A 96 -11.91 18.46 -4.08
N ASP A 97 -12.79 17.71 -3.41
CA ASP A 97 -13.18 17.99 -2.01
C ASP A 97 -12.54 16.95 -1.09
N TYR A 98 -11.21 16.80 -1.23
CA TYR A 98 -10.50 15.76 -0.50
C TYR A 98 -10.48 15.97 1.03
N PRO A 99 -10.47 17.23 1.59
CA PRO A 99 -10.51 17.40 3.04
C PRO A 99 -11.80 16.83 3.65
N ALA A 100 -12.95 17.18 3.08
CA ALA A 100 -14.22 16.63 3.55
C ALA A 100 -14.37 15.13 3.28
N ALA A 101 -13.68 14.59 2.26
CA ALA A 101 -13.63 13.16 2.00
C ALA A 101 -12.77 12.43 3.05
N VAL A 102 -11.62 13.00 3.42
CA VAL A 102 -10.74 12.49 4.50
C VAL A 102 -11.51 12.45 5.81
N ASP A 103 -12.12 13.55 6.23
CA ASP A 103 -12.90 13.62 7.48
C ASP A 103 -13.98 12.53 7.55
N ARG A 104 -14.69 12.31 6.44
CA ARG A 104 -15.73 11.25 6.35
C ARG A 104 -15.17 9.85 6.42
N ILE A 105 -14.00 9.61 5.82
CA ILE A 105 -13.35 8.31 5.84
C ILE A 105 -12.82 8.02 7.25
N GLU A 106 -12.21 9.00 7.91
CA GLU A 106 -11.66 8.85 9.26
C GLU A 106 -12.76 8.66 10.32
N ALA A 107 -13.97 9.19 10.08
CA ALA A 107 -15.12 8.93 10.94
C ALA A 107 -15.65 7.48 10.88
N LEU A 108 -15.16 6.64 9.96
CA LEU A 108 -15.59 5.25 9.84
C LEU A 108 -14.94 4.37 10.92
N PRO A 109 -15.70 3.43 11.49
CA PRO A 109 -15.16 2.53 12.52
C PRO A 109 -14.05 1.65 11.95
N GLY A 110 -12.93 1.58 12.66
CA GLY A 110 -11.77 0.77 12.28
C GLY A 110 -10.79 1.47 11.33
N VAL A 111 -11.06 2.69 10.88
CA VAL A 111 -10.09 3.52 10.17
C VAL A 111 -9.16 4.18 11.18
N LEU A 112 -7.86 4.10 10.93
CA LEU A 112 -6.83 4.74 11.74
C LEU A 112 -6.49 6.13 11.21
N ARG A 113 -6.41 6.28 9.88
CA ARG A 113 -6.14 7.54 9.19
C ARG A 113 -6.42 7.40 7.69
N ALA A 114 -6.54 8.54 7.02
CA ALA A 114 -6.76 8.63 5.58
C ALA A 114 -5.85 9.73 4.98
N ASP A 115 -4.84 9.31 4.22
CA ASP A 115 -3.82 10.20 3.68
C ASP A 115 -4.19 10.61 2.24
N PRO A 116 -4.41 11.90 1.95
CA PRO A 116 -4.62 12.38 0.59
C PRO A 116 -3.29 12.37 -0.17
N VAL A 117 -3.29 11.85 -1.38
CA VAL A 117 -2.07 11.66 -2.17
C VAL A 117 -2.23 12.15 -3.60
N VAL A 118 -1.23 12.90 -4.06
CA VAL A 118 -0.99 13.17 -5.48
C VAL A 118 0.06 12.21 -5.98
N ARG A 119 -0.21 11.53 -7.09
CA ARG A 119 0.69 10.53 -7.66
C ARG A 119 1.04 10.87 -9.09
N GLY A 120 2.31 10.71 -9.45
CA GLY A 120 2.75 10.89 -10.82
C GLY A 120 4.03 10.14 -11.13
N GLN A 121 4.23 9.83 -12.42
CA GLN A 121 5.48 9.26 -12.91
C GLN A 121 6.36 10.37 -13.45
N VAL A 122 7.64 10.29 -13.12
CA VAL A 122 8.66 11.25 -13.54
C VAL A 122 9.94 10.52 -13.92
N MET A 123 10.82 11.21 -14.61
CA MET A 123 12.21 10.87 -14.68
C MET A 123 12.99 11.71 -13.67
N ALA A 124 13.66 11.06 -12.74
CA ALA A 124 14.57 11.69 -11.80
C ALA A 124 15.99 11.67 -12.41
N SER A 125 16.69 12.79 -12.37
CA SER A 125 18.01 12.92 -12.96
C SER A 125 18.96 13.72 -12.07
N VAL A 126 20.20 13.27 -12.00
CA VAL A 126 21.33 13.97 -11.36
C VAL A 126 22.54 13.87 -12.27
N THR A 127 23.03 15.00 -12.74
CA THR A 127 24.14 15.13 -13.68
C THR A 127 23.91 14.30 -14.97
N ASP A 128 24.52 13.12 -15.07
CA ASP A 128 24.46 12.21 -16.22
C ASP A 128 23.67 10.91 -15.96
N ARG A 129 23.14 10.76 -14.75
CA ARG A 129 22.37 9.58 -14.33
C ARG A 129 20.90 9.93 -14.27
N SER A 130 20.07 9.00 -14.72
CA SER A 130 18.63 9.15 -14.67
C SER A 130 17.95 7.83 -14.38
N ASN A 131 16.82 7.89 -13.69
CA ASN A 131 15.96 6.75 -13.41
C ASN A 131 14.48 7.15 -13.43
N VAL A 132 13.61 6.20 -13.75
CA VAL A 132 12.16 6.40 -13.67
C VAL A 132 11.74 6.32 -12.20
N ALA A 133 10.94 7.30 -11.78
CA ALA A 133 10.44 7.39 -10.43
C ALA A 133 8.92 7.57 -10.38
N GLU A 134 8.32 7.06 -9.33
CA GLU A 134 6.97 7.36 -8.90
C GLU A 134 7.01 8.38 -7.77
N VAL A 135 6.47 9.55 -8.02
CA VAL A 135 6.32 10.60 -7.01
C VAL A 135 5.01 10.41 -6.27
N TYR A 136 5.08 10.49 -4.94
CA TYR A 136 3.95 10.53 -4.03
C TYR A 136 3.99 11.84 -3.25
N GLY A 137 3.05 12.72 -3.55
CA GLY A 137 2.83 13.97 -2.81
C GLY A 137 1.94 13.70 -1.60
N LEU A 138 2.44 13.95 -0.41
CA LEU A 138 1.71 13.77 0.86
C LEU A 138 2.24 14.75 1.91
N SER A 139 1.53 14.89 3.03
CA SER A 139 1.98 15.79 4.11
C SER A 139 3.19 15.22 4.86
N ALA A 140 3.95 16.08 5.54
CA ALA A 140 5.06 15.64 6.39
C ALA A 140 4.59 14.73 7.53
N GLU A 141 3.39 15.01 8.05
CA GLU A 141 2.75 14.22 9.10
C GLU A 141 2.41 12.82 8.61
N ASP A 142 1.80 12.70 7.42
CA ASP A 142 1.47 11.42 6.79
C ASP A 142 2.73 10.61 6.49
N LEU A 143 3.80 11.25 6.01
CA LEU A 143 5.08 10.59 5.76
C LEU A 143 5.70 10.04 7.05
N ALA A 144 5.69 10.83 8.12
CA ALA A 144 6.19 10.42 9.43
C ALA A 144 5.38 9.27 10.04
N ALA A 145 4.12 9.15 9.65
CA ALA A 145 3.24 8.08 10.09
C ALA A 145 3.39 6.76 9.30
N ILE A 146 4.27 6.70 8.28
CA ILE A 146 4.61 5.46 7.58
C ILE A 146 5.77 4.76 8.32
N PRO A 147 5.54 3.64 9.06
CA PRO A 147 6.54 3.09 9.97
C PRO A 147 7.86 2.69 9.28
N ARG A 148 7.77 2.12 8.08
CA ARG A 148 8.95 1.67 7.30
C ARG A 148 9.76 2.83 6.71
N VAL A 149 9.19 4.01 6.60
CA VAL A 149 9.88 5.22 6.13
C VAL A 149 10.44 5.98 7.32
N ALA A 150 9.61 6.24 8.33
CA ALA A 150 9.99 7.04 9.51
C ALA A 150 11.04 6.34 10.39
N ASN A 151 10.95 5.01 10.56
CA ASN A 151 11.84 4.21 11.41
C ASN A 151 12.82 3.35 10.60
N SER A 152 13.25 3.83 9.43
CA SER A 152 14.20 3.10 8.60
C SER A 152 15.57 3.00 9.32
N GLU A 153 16.09 1.78 9.47
CA GLU A 153 17.40 1.53 10.11
C GLU A 153 18.59 2.14 9.35
N THR A 154 18.41 2.37 8.06
CA THR A 154 19.44 2.92 7.16
C THR A 154 19.06 4.31 6.64
N ALA A 155 18.22 5.03 7.39
CA ALA A 155 17.83 6.38 7.01
C ALA A 155 19.00 7.36 7.14
N GLU A 156 19.09 8.27 6.18
CA GLU A 156 20.03 9.39 6.20
C GLU A 156 19.26 10.71 6.05
N GLY A 157 19.69 11.74 6.77
CA GLY A 157 19.03 13.06 6.73
C GLY A 157 18.02 13.28 7.86
N ASP A 158 17.18 14.27 7.68
CA ASP A 158 16.22 14.71 8.68
C ASP A 158 14.81 14.82 8.06
N LEU A 159 13.89 13.99 8.55
CA LEU A 159 12.51 13.99 8.10
C LEU A 159 11.79 15.32 8.42
N ALA A 160 12.22 16.06 9.48
CA ALA A 160 11.67 17.37 9.80
C ALA A 160 11.94 18.42 8.70
N ARG A 161 12.89 18.18 7.81
CA ARG A 161 13.21 19.04 6.66
C ARG A 161 12.46 18.67 5.39
N PHE A 162 11.56 17.71 5.47
CA PHE A 162 10.79 17.24 4.31
C PHE A 162 10.01 18.36 3.61
N ASP A 163 9.50 19.34 4.35
CA ASP A 163 8.76 20.49 3.77
C ASP A 163 9.61 21.33 2.79
N THR A 164 10.93 21.21 2.85
CA THR A 164 11.87 21.99 1.99
C THR A 164 12.54 21.17 0.91
N GLY A 165 12.21 19.88 0.79
CA GLY A 165 12.87 18.98 -0.14
C GLY A 165 12.07 17.71 -0.41
N ILE A 166 12.76 16.70 -0.91
CA ILE A 166 12.17 15.39 -1.23
C ILE A 166 12.81 14.29 -0.39
N ALA A 167 12.05 13.21 -0.20
CA ALA A 167 12.58 11.97 0.34
C ALA A 167 12.69 10.92 -0.76
N ILE A 168 13.85 10.30 -0.91
CA ILE A 168 14.12 9.29 -1.93
C ILE A 168 14.50 7.95 -1.31
N GLY A 169 14.16 6.85 -1.98
CA GLY A 169 14.57 5.53 -1.54
C GLY A 169 16.07 5.30 -1.71
N VAL A 170 16.67 4.52 -0.81
CA VAL A 170 18.12 4.21 -0.82
C VAL A 170 18.59 3.58 -2.12
N GLY A 171 17.76 2.81 -2.81
CA GLY A 171 18.04 2.25 -4.13
C GLY A 171 18.14 3.33 -5.21
N MET A 172 17.21 4.29 -5.20
CA MET A 172 17.21 5.46 -6.06
C MET A 172 18.45 6.33 -5.82
N ALA A 173 18.77 6.61 -4.55
CA ALA A 173 19.93 7.38 -4.14
C ALA A 173 21.24 6.78 -4.73
N ARG A 174 21.41 5.47 -4.65
CA ARG A 174 22.56 4.76 -5.22
C ARG A 174 22.62 4.83 -6.74
N GLU A 175 21.50 4.68 -7.43
CA GLU A 175 21.46 4.71 -8.90
C GLU A 175 21.74 6.10 -9.44
N LEU A 176 21.18 7.12 -8.83
CA LEU A 176 21.43 8.51 -9.20
C LEU A 176 22.79 9.01 -8.71
N GLY A 177 23.38 8.34 -7.72
CA GLY A 177 24.59 8.81 -7.04
C GLY A 177 24.33 10.07 -6.22
N ALA A 178 23.13 10.22 -5.69
CA ALA A 178 22.68 11.36 -4.91
C ALA A 178 22.55 11.00 -3.42
N GLY A 179 22.96 11.91 -2.55
CA GLY A 179 22.81 11.82 -1.10
C GLY A 179 22.00 12.98 -0.55
N VAL A 180 21.89 13.03 0.78
CA VAL A 180 21.21 14.13 1.48
C VAL A 180 21.93 15.45 1.18
N GLY A 181 21.15 16.46 0.75
CA GLY A 181 21.64 17.79 0.36
C GLY A 181 21.91 17.94 -1.14
N ASP A 182 22.01 16.86 -1.90
CA ASP A 182 22.15 16.93 -3.36
C ASP A 182 20.81 17.37 -4.00
N VAL A 183 20.90 17.90 -5.21
CA VAL A 183 19.73 18.39 -5.94
C VAL A 183 19.37 17.39 -7.04
N VAL A 184 18.12 16.91 -7.00
CA VAL A 184 17.55 16.01 -8.01
C VAL A 184 16.63 16.81 -8.92
N GLN A 185 16.82 16.65 -10.23
CA GLN A 185 15.92 17.19 -11.26
C GLN A 185 14.81 16.18 -11.53
N LEU A 186 13.56 16.60 -11.43
CA LEU A 186 12.38 15.84 -11.78
C LEU A 186 11.80 16.34 -13.10
N ILE A 187 11.56 15.41 -14.02
CA ILE A 187 11.03 15.69 -15.36
C ILE A 187 9.72 14.92 -15.49
N SER A 188 8.60 15.65 -15.56
CA SER A 188 7.28 15.05 -15.82
C SER A 188 6.94 15.15 -17.30
N PRO A 189 6.55 14.05 -17.95
CA PRO A 189 6.05 14.08 -19.32
C PRO A 189 4.69 14.75 -19.42
N GLN A 190 3.95 14.83 -18.31
CA GLN A 190 2.64 15.48 -18.21
C GLN A 190 2.83 16.96 -17.85
N GLY A 191 3.27 17.75 -18.81
CA GLY A 191 3.43 19.19 -18.64
C GLY A 191 2.27 20.02 -19.20
N ALA A 192 2.52 21.28 -19.46
CA ALA A 192 1.52 22.18 -20.03
C ALA A 192 1.23 21.82 -21.50
N GLN A 193 -0.05 21.72 -21.85
CA GLN A 193 -0.46 21.63 -23.26
C GLN A 193 -0.29 22.98 -23.92
N THR A 194 0.49 23.01 -25.00
CA THR A 194 0.70 24.19 -25.84
C THR A 194 0.14 23.93 -27.24
N ALA A 195 0.00 24.97 -28.05
CA ALA A 195 -0.44 24.84 -29.43
C ALA A 195 0.49 23.93 -30.29
N PHE A 196 1.70 23.68 -29.82
CA PHE A 196 2.71 22.84 -30.49
C PHE A 196 2.89 21.45 -29.83
N GLY A 197 2.04 21.08 -28.86
CA GLY A 197 2.10 19.81 -28.13
C GLY A 197 2.31 19.98 -26.64
N THR A 198 2.56 18.87 -25.95
CA THR A 198 2.79 18.86 -24.49
C THR A 198 4.26 19.17 -24.19
N THR A 199 4.53 20.22 -23.41
CA THR A 199 5.87 20.56 -22.95
C THR A 199 6.14 19.87 -21.63
N PRO A 200 7.24 19.08 -21.48
CA PRO A 200 7.60 18.47 -20.20
C PRO A 200 7.79 19.52 -19.11
N ARG A 201 7.36 19.21 -17.90
CA ARG A 201 7.63 20.05 -16.74
C ARG A 201 8.91 19.59 -16.07
N ILE A 202 9.80 20.54 -15.77
CA ILE A 202 11.10 20.28 -15.15
C ILE A 202 11.18 21.13 -13.89
N ALA A 203 11.54 20.51 -12.77
CA ALA A 203 11.82 21.17 -11.51
C ALA A 203 12.95 20.49 -10.76
N THR A 204 13.61 21.19 -9.87
CA THR A 204 14.73 20.67 -9.08
C THR A 204 14.40 20.77 -7.60
N TYR A 205 14.72 19.70 -6.86
CA TYR A 205 14.45 19.60 -5.43
C TYR A 205 15.67 19.08 -4.68
N PRO A 206 16.01 19.65 -3.51
CA PRO A 206 17.03 19.09 -2.67
C PRO A 206 16.55 17.80 -1.98
N VAL A 207 17.44 16.85 -1.82
CA VAL A 207 17.18 15.62 -1.05
C VAL A 207 17.27 15.94 0.44
N ALA A 208 16.15 15.91 1.12
CA ALA A 208 16.06 16.13 2.57
C ALA A 208 16.26 14.83 3.36
N TYR A 209 15.83 13.70 2.80
CA TYR A 209 15.79 12.42 3.50
C TYR A 209 15.98 11.24 2.54
N VAL A 210 16.79 10.25 2.95
CA VAL A 210 16.95 8.99 2.24
C VAL A 210 16.43 7.88 3.14
N PHE A 211 15.49 7.06 2.63
CA PHE A 211 14.84 5.99 3.40
C PHE A 211 15.07 4.62 2.78
N SER A 212 14.90 3.58 3.58
CA SER A 212 14.78 2.20 3.11
C SER A 212 13.48 1.59 3.64
N ALA A 213 12.56 1.27 2.75
CA ALA A 213 11.32 0.58 3.10
C ALA A 213 11.50 -0.94 3.25
N GLY A 214 12.70 -1.46 2.98
CA GLY A 214 12.99 -2.89 2.96
C GLY A 214 12.41 -3.63 1.76
N ARG A 215 11.97 -2.89 0.73
CA ARG A 215 11.45 -3.45 -0.52
C ARG A 215 12.19 -2.86 -1.70
N TYR A 216 12.79 -3.74 -2.47
CA TYR A 216 13.62 -3.37 -3.62
C TYR A 216 12.91 -2.46 -4.64
N ASP A 217 11.65 -2.75 -4.96
CA ASP A 217 10.83 -1.97 -5.88
C ASP A 217 10.56 -0.56 -5.34
N ILE A 218 10.19 -0.43 -4.06
CA ILE A 218 9.93 0.85 -3.42
C ILE A 218 11.22 1.66 -3.29
N ASP A 219 12.28 1.04 -2.81
CA ASP A 219 13.56 1.70 -2.57
C ASP A 219 14.22 2.25 -3.85
N ARG A 220 13.88 1.69 -5.03
CA ARG A 220 14.43 2.11 -6.33
C ARG A 220 13.58 3.09 -7.10
N THR A 221 12.27 3.13 -6.85
CA THR A 221 11.35 3.88 -7.72
C THR A 221 10.60 4.99 -7.00
N ARG A 222 10.54 4.97 -5.66
CA ARG A 222 9.67 5.88 -4.93
C ARG A 222 10.38 7.15 -4.49
N ILE A 223 9.70 8.27 -4.75
CA ILE A 223 10.05 9.60 -4.25
C ILE A 223 8.84 10.15 -3.51
N TYR A 224 9.05 10.66 -2.31
CA TYR A 224 8.03 11.43 -1.59
C TYR A 224 8.37 12.91 -1.68
N MET A 225 7.35 13.74 -1.87
CA MET A 225 7.48 15.19 -1.85
C MET A 225 6.29 15.82 -1.10
N PRO A 226 6.40 17.07 -0.61
CA PRO A 226 5.29 17.74 0.05
C PRO A 226 4.07 17.81 -0.86
N LEU A 227 2.88 17.63 -0.28
CA LEU A 227 1.61 17.57 -1.04
C LEU A 227 1.40 18.82 -1.90
N THR A 228 1.64 19.99 -1.34
CA THR A 228 1.48 21.27 -2.05
C THR A 228 2.42 21.41 -3.23
N GLU A 229 3.66 20.97 -3.08
CA GLU A 229 4.66 20.93 -4.15
C GLU A 229 4.27 19.95 -5.26
N ALA A 230 3.79 18.75 -4.87
CA ALA A 230 3.31 17.76 -5.82
C ALA A 230 2.07 18.28 -6.60
N GLN A 231 1.14 18.90 -5.91
CA GLN A 231 -0.03 19.53 -6.54
C GLN A 231 0.38 20.58 -7.58
N SER A 232 1.30 21.46 -7.21
CA SER A 232 1.83 22.46 -8.13
C SER A 232 2.62 21.83 -9.28
N PHE A 233 3.50 20.86 -8.99
CA PHE A 233 4.34 20.21 -9.99
C PHE A 233 3.52 19.42 -11.02
N PHE A 234 2.44 18.75 -10.63
CA PHE A 234 1.58 18.00 -11.55
C PHE A 234 0.37 18.79 -12.07
N ASN A 235 0.28 20.09 -11.79
CA ASN A 235 -0.85 20.96 -12.17
C ASN A 235 -2.19 20.45 -11.63
N ARG A 236 -2.20 20.09 -10.35
CA ARG A 236 -3.33 19.49 -9.62
C ARG A 236 -3.67 20.27 -8.35
N GLU A 237 -3.62 21.60 -8.45
CA GLU A 237 -3.89 22.50 -7.34
C GLU A 237 -5.30 22.26 -6.76
N GLY A 238 -5.36 22.05 -5.45
CA GLY A 238 -6.62 21.81 -4.73
C GLY A 238 -7.27 20.44 -4.97
N VAL A 239 -6.62 19.52 -5.69
CA VAL A 239 -7.13 18.17 -5.95
C VAL A 239 -6.09 17.11 -5.62
N VAL A 240 -6.55 15.87 -5.37
CA VAL A 240 -5.67 14.72 -5.17
C VAL A 240 -6.12 13.56 -6.07
N ASP A 241 -5.23 12.63 -6.35
CA ASP A 241 -5.50 11.47 -7.20
C ASP A 241 -6.15 10.34 -6.44
N GLU A 242 -5.72 10.13 -5.22
CA GLU A 242 -6.14 9.03 -4.39
C GLU A 242 -6.09 9.41 -2.91
N ILE A 243 -6.88 8.71 -2.09
CA ILE A 243 -6.80 8.76 -0.62
C ILE A 243 -6.41 7.38 -0.14
N LYS A 244 -5.30 7.30 0.57
CA LYS A 244 -4.78 6.07 1.16
C LYS A 244 -5.39 5.87 2.54
N VAL A 245 -6.04 4.73 2.76
CA VAL A 245 -6.75 4.43 4.00
C VAL A 245 -6.02 3.34 4.76
N PHE A 246 -5.70 3.63 6.00
CA PHE A 246 -5.10 2.70 6.95
C PHE A 246 -6.15 2.25 7.95
N VAL A 247 -6.29 0.95 8.12
CA VAL A 247 -7.28 0.35 9.02
C VAL A 247 -6.58 -0.46 10.11
N SER A 248 -7.22 -0.60 11.26
CA SER A 248 -6.69 -1.36 12.40
C SER A 248 -6.62 -2.86 12.12
N ASP A 249 -7.57 -3.38 11.33
CA ASP A 249 -7.61 -4.77 10.91
C ASP A 249 -7.70 -4.84 9.38
N PRO A 250 -6.60 -5.23 8.70
CA PRO A 250 -6.59 -5.38 7.24
C PRO A 250 -7.60 -6.40 6.70
N GLU A 251 -7.99 -7.40 7.50
CA GLU A 251 -9.00 -8.37 7.11
C GLU A 251 -10.43 -7.79 7.19
N ALA A 252 -10.66 -6.83 8.08
CA ALA A 252 -11.92 -6.09 8.18
C ALA A 252 -12.08 -4.99 7.12
N SER A 253 -11.06 -4.69 6.34
CA SER A 253 -11.07 -3.65 5.29
C SER A 253 -12.18 -3.81 4.23
N ARG A 254 -12.78 -5.00 4.16
CA ARG A 254 -13.98 -5.26 3.33
C ARG A 254 -15.18 -4.40 3.75
N GLN A 255 -15.24 -3.91 4.98
CA GLN A 255 -16.34 -3.07 5.47
C GLN A 255 -16.21 -1.62 4.99
N VAL A 256 -15.00 -1.15 4.73
CA VAL A 256 -14.73 0.18 4.17
C VAL A 256 -15.18 0.29 2.70
N GLN A 257 -15.43 -0.84 2.04
CA GLN A 257 -15.91 -0.88 0.65
C GLN A 257 -17.36 -0.38 0.47
N THR A 258 -18.08 -0.11 1.55
CA THR A 258 -19.47 0.31 1.51
C THR A 258 -19.61 1.74 2.00
N ILE A 259 -18.87 2.69 1.39
CA ILE A 259 -19.18 4.11 1.58
C ILE A 259 -20.35 4.42 0.66
N PRO A 260 -21.57 4.68 1.19
CA PRO A 260 -22.70 5.08 0.35
C PRO A 260 -22.34 6.42 -0.32
N PRO A 261 -22.67 6.59 -1.62
CA PRO A 261 -22.50 7.87 -2.29
C PRO A 261 -23.46 8.87 -1.67
N GLY A 262 -23.02 9.57 -0.63
CA GLY A 262 -23.75 10.72 -0.10
C GLY A 262 -23.49 11.91 -1.01
N ASN A 263 -24.48 12.33 -1.77
CA ASN A 263 -24.72 13.62 -2.46
C ASN A 263 -23.55 14.49 -2.99
N ALA A 264 -22.35 13.98 -3.08
CA ALA A 264 -21.26 14.58 -3.83
C ALA A 264 -20.69 13.48 -4.71
N SER A 265 -20.46 13.78 -5.97
CA SER A 265 -20.02 12.90 -7.05
C SER A 265 -18.70 12.19 -6.77
N ILE A 266 -18.65 11.38 -5.72
CA ILE A 266 -17.55 10.47 -5.45
C ILE A 266 -18.03 9.10 -5.91
N SER A 267 -17.96 8.84 -7.21
CA SER A 267 -18.01 7.49 -7.74
C SER A 267 -16.62 6.88 -7.60
N GLY A 268 -16.26 6.47 -6.39
CA GLY A 268 -14.97 5.84 -6.13
C GLY A 268 -15.12 4.33 -6.06
N THR A 269 -14.26 3.63 -6.79
CA THR A 269 -14.07 2.19 -6.59
C THR A 269 -13.04 2.01 -5.48
N VAL A 270 -13.48 1.55 -4.32
CA VAL A 270 -12.57 1.16 -3.24
C VAL A 270 -11.94 -0.17 -3.64
N ARG A 271 -10.67 -0.15 -3.97
CA ARG A 271 -9.92 -1.36 -4.24
C ARG A 271 -9.13 -1.75 -3.00
N ALA A 272 -9.62 -2.73 -2.27
CA ALA A 272 -8.82 -3.36 -1.23
C ALA A 272 -7.78 -4.25 -1.91
N SER A 273 -6.51 -3.94 -1.74
CA SER A 273 -5.42 -4.84 -2.10
C SER A 273 -5.27 -5.90 -1.02
N THR A 274 -6.12 -6.92 -1.04
CA THR A 274 -5.88 -8.13 -0.25
C THR A 274 -4.86 -9.01 -0.98
N PRO A 275 -3.86 -9.58 -0.29
CA PRO A 275 -2.85 -10.44 -0.91
C PRO A 275 -3.34 -11.82 -1.35
N SER A 276 -4.63 -12.10 -1.33
CA SER A 276 -5.20 -13.35 -1.83
C SER A 276 -6.39 -13.11 -2.72
N GLY A 277 -6.15 -13.20 -4.03
CA GLY A 277 -7.11 -13.60 -5.06
C GLY A 277 -8.37 -12.76 -5.21
N SER A 278 -8.37 -11.93 -6.24
CA SER A 278 -9.52 -11.48 -7.04
C SER A 278 -10.92 -11.49 -6.40
N ALA A 279 -11.38 -10.31 -6.01
CA ALA A 279 -12.80 -9.98 -6.10
C ALA A 279 -12.95 -8.50 -6.45
N THR A 280 -12.97 -8.23 -7.75
CA THR A 280 -13.38 -6.92 -8.28
C THR A 280 -14.89 -6.87 -8.24
N LYS A 281 -15.51 -6.15 -7.31
CA LYS A 281 -16.90 -5.74 -7.42
C LYS A 281 -16.93 -4.29 -7.90
N THR A 282 -17.20 -4.14 -9.18
CA THR A 282 -17.45 -2.85 -9.82
C THR A 282 -18.90 -2.46 -9.54
N TRP A 283 -19.11 -1.39 -8.78
CA TRP A 283 -20.41 -0.73 -8.72
C TRP A 283 -20.39 0.44 -9.68
N ILE A 284 -21.08 0.28 -10.81
CA ILE A 284 -21.34 1.36 -11.74
C ILE A 284 -22.61 2.05 -11.25
N SER A 285 -22.45 3.23 -10.64
CA SER A 285 -23.57 4.16 -10.48
C SER A 285 -23.58 5.06 -11.71
N SER A 286 -24.45 4.77 -12.65
CA SER A 286 -24.75 5.64 -13.77
C SER A 286 -25.56 6.85 -13.26
N THR A 287 -24.87 7.95 -12.96
CA THR A 287 -25.56 9.24 -12.86
C THR A 287 -25.46 9.90 -14.22
N THR A 288 -26.53 9.80 -14.99
CA THR A 288 -26.74 10.54 -16.23
C THR A 288 -26.55 12.04 -15.95
N PRO A 289 -25.70 12.79 -16.67
CA PRO A 289 -25.66 14.23 -16.53
C PRO A 289 -27.00 14.80 -16.99
N SER A 290 -27.67 15.51 -16.09
CA SER A 290 -28.87 16.27 -16.39
C SER A 290 -28.54 17.27 -17.49
N ARG A 291 -29.21 17.14 -18.65
CA ARG A 291 -29.22 18.11 -19.73
C ARG A 291 -29.52 19.49 -19.14
N LEU A 292 -28.58 20.38 -19.22
CA LEU A 292 -28.82 21.83 -19.14
C LEU A 292 -29.68 22.18 -20.37
N LYS A 293 -30.98 22.30 -20.15
CA LYS A 293 -31.91 22.91 -21.09
C LYS A 293 -31.54 24.39 -21.21
N LYS A 294 -30.87 24.76 -22.28
CA LYS A 294 -30.79 26.15 -22.72
C LYS A 294 -32.17 26.55 -23.23
N ASP A 295 -32.92 27.24 -22.40
CA ASP A 295 -34.03 28.02 -22.87
C ASP A 295 -33.51 29.27 -23.61
N CYS A 296 -33.38 29.12 -24.94
CA CYS A 296 -33.33 30.26 -25.82
C CYS A 296 -34.76 30.78 -25.98
N ALA A 297 -35.17 31.74 -25.18
CA ALA A 297 -36.35 32.54 -25.44
C ALA A 297 -36.10 33.38 -26.71
N SER A 298 -36.76 33.03 -27.78
CA SER A 298 -36.97 33.85 -28.93
C SER A 298 -37.89 35.01 -28.54
N SER A 299 -37.38 36.24 -28.61
CA SER A 299 -38.22 37.39 -28.74
C SER A 299 -38.11 37.89 -30.18
N SER A 300 -39.05 37.45 -31.01
CA SER A 300 -39.46 38.15 -32.21
C SER A 300 -40.52 39.18 -31.79
N GLY A 301 -40.31 40.42 -32.14
CA GLY A 301 -41.24 41.47 -31.92
C GLY A 301 -40.88 42.75 -32.70
N MET A 302 -41.44 42.88 -33.88
CA MET A 302 -41.57 44.10 -34.71
C MET A 302 -40.27 44.64 -35.35
#